data_98c42d2a981091ba7c22106da85237d4
#
_entry.id   98c42d2a981091ba7c22106da85237d4
#
_cell.length_a   1.000
_cell.length_b   1.000
_cell.length_c   1.000
_cell.angle_alpha   90.00
_cell.angle_beta   90.00
_cell.angle_gamma   90.00
#
_symmetry.space_group_name_H-M   'P 1'
#
loop_
_entity.id
_entity.type
_entity.pdbx_description
1 polymer ?
#
loop_
_entity_poly.entity_id
_entity_poly.type
_entity_poly.pdbx_seq_one_letter_code
_entity_poly.pdbx_strand_id
1 'polypeptide(L)'
;MLNPAAAPPRTPQGRSSRIEPKKLVIPAVLLVLLVLMIANTKFLFGSQATEAAPGTFSPASYAQEKYQSEISPDIEKRATDLTTVATAIKADQAAAAKQYGVVSGSSAPVFSVKFTGTAAKPLDSGLVQVAVPGLPADVKVFVQVGPAVNGTAIRDATGKVEFSQFKNQIDYQNVGAELNNQVKQLVLKNVDKATIEGKQLSVVGAFQLVSPTSFVVTPVKIDVK
;
A
#
# COMPACT_ATOMS: atom_id res chain seq x y z
N MET A 1 16.99 -86.84 -41.66
CA MET A 1 16.79 -85.39 -41.57
C MET A 1 16.16 -85.14 -40.21
N LEU A 2 17.03 -84.75 -39.26
CA LEU A 2 16.65 -84.52 -37.87
C LEU A 2 16.40 -82.98 -37.67
N ASN A 3 15.21 -82.64 -37.16
CA ASN A 3 14.81 -81.29 -36.86
C ASN A 3 15.33 -80.96 -35.45
N PRO A 4 16.02 -79.83 -35.20
CA PRO A 4 16.46 -79.47 -33.86
C PRO A 4 15.35 -78.76 -33.10
N ALA A 5 15.15 -79.16 -31.83
CA ALA A 5 14.19 -78.76 -30.89
C ALA A 5 14.32 -77.23 -30.52
N ALA A 6 13.14 -76.53 -30.42
CA ALA A 6 13.03 -75.21 -29.99
C ALA A 6 13.31 -75.07 -28.49
N ALA A 7 14.07 -74.01 -28.10
CA ALA A 7 14.40 -73.69 -26.73
C ALA A 7 13.20 -72.96 -26.06
N PRO A 8 12.94 -73.15 -24.74
CA PRO A 8 11.82 -72.50 -24.03
C PRO A 8 12.05 -71.01 -23.77
N PRO A 9 10.99 -70.20 -23.67
CA PRO A 9 11.08 -68.75 -23.46
C PRO A 9 11.57 -68.41 -22.03
N ARG A 10 12.52 -67.46 -21.97
CA ARG A 10 13.06 -66.96 -20.71
C ARG A 10 12.08 -65.96 -20.11
N THR A 11 11.61 -66.22 -18.90
CA THR A 11 10.80 -65.29 -18.07
C THR A 11 11.69 -64.12 -17.63
N PRO A 12 11.21 -62.86 -17.69
CA PRO A 12 11.96 -61.72 -17.17
C PRO A 12 11.96 -61.76 -15.64
N GLN A 13 13.13 -61.86 -15.03
CA GLN A 13 13.34 -61.73 -13.61
C GLN A 13 13.12 -60.25 -13.23
N GLY A 14 12.07 -59.95 -12.46
CA GLY A 14 11.79 -58.67 -11.87
C GLY A 14 12.95 -58.24 -10.93
N ARG A 15 13.62 -57.18 -11.30
CA ARG A 15 14.64 -56.52 -10.48
C ARG A 15 13.97 -55.79 -9.34
N SER A 16 13.83 -56.42 -8.17
CA SER A 16 13.43 -55.73 -6.95
C SER A 16 14.55 -54.77 -6.53
N SER A 17 14.37 -53.47 -6.79
CA SER A 17 15.27 -52.46 -6.30
C SER A 17 15.05 -52.30 -4.78
N ARG A 18 15.90 -52.95 -3.98
CA ARG A 18 15.99 -52.66 -2.54
C ARG A 18 16.47 -51.21 -2.40
N ILE A 19 15.54 -50.33 -1.96
CA ILE A 19 15.88 -48.96 -1.62
C ILE A 19 16.79 -48.99 -0.40
N GLU A 20 18.00 -48.51 -0.55
CA GLU A 20 18.99 -48.47 0.53
C GLU A 20 18.43 -47.59 1.67
N PRO A 21 18.37 -48.07 2.93
CA PRO A 21 17.79 -47.31 4.06
C PRO A 21 18.45 -45.96 4.28
N LYS A 22 19.71 -45.80 3.91
CA LYS A 22 20.44 -44.50 3.98
C LYS A 22 19.84 -43.41 3.07
N LYS A 23 19.20 -43.78 1.96
CA LYS A 23 18.55 -42.81 1.04
C LYS A 23 17.20 -42.33 1.53
N LEU A 24 16.60 -43.00 2.51
CA LEU A 24 15.30 -42.58 3.13
C LEU A 24 15.49 -41.71 4.35
N VAL A 25 16.65 -41.67 4.99
CA VAL A 25 16.89 -40.88 6.22
C VAL A 25 16.80 -39.40 5.94
N ILE A 26 17.38 -38.89 4.86
CA ILE A 26 17.35 -37.47 4.52
C ILE A 26 15.93 -36.96 4.27
N PRO A 27 15.10 -37.59 3.40
CA PRO A 27 13.74 -37.16 3.22
C PRO A 27 12.84 -37.29 4.47
N ALA A 28 13.11 -38.32 5.32
CA ALA A 28 12.41 -38.45 6.58
C ALA A 28 12.74 -37.32 7.58
N VAL A 29 14.01 -36.94 7.68
CA VAL A 29 14.43 -35.78 8.51
C VAL A 29 13.83 -34.48 7.98
N LEU A 30 13.82 -34.26 6.67
CA LEU A 30 13.22 -33.08 6.06
C LEU A 30 11.70 -33.03 6.30
N LEU A 31 11.03 -34.17 6.24
CA LEU A 31 9.60 -34.26 6.54
C LEU A 31 9.30 -33.91 8.00
N VAL A 32 10.09 -34.41 8.95
CA VAL A 32 9.98 -34.09 10.36
C VAL A 32 10.22 -32.61 10.61
N LEU A 33 11.25 -32.01 9.99
CA LEU A 33 11.50 -30.58 10.06
C LEU A 33 10.35 -29.74 9.50
N LEU A 34 9.79 -30.17 8.36
CA LEU A 34 8.62 -29.50 7.77
C LEU A 34 7.40 -29.54 8.69
N VAL A 35 7.13 -30.73 9.29
CA VAL A 35 6.02 -30.89 10.24
C VAL A 35 6.24 -30.04 11.49
N LEU A 36 7.46 -29.98 12.02
CA LEU A 36 7.80 -29.11 13.15
C LEU A 36 7.68 -27.63 12.81
N MET A 37 8.08 -27.21 11.60
CA MET A 37 7.84 -25.83 11.12
C MET A 37 6.35 -25.52 11.07
N ILE A 38 5.52 -26.37 10.47
CA ILE A 38 4.07 -26.17 10.37
C ILE A 38 3.43 -26.15 11.74
N ALA A 39 3.80 -27.07 12.63
CA ALA A 39 3.25 -27.14 14.00
C ALA A 39 3.63 -25.94 14.88
N ASN A 40 4.79 -25.32 14.61
CA ASN A 40 5.27 -24.16 15.35
C ASN A 40 4.94 -22.82 14.68
N THR A 41 4.37 -22.85 13.48
CA THR A 41 3.97 -21.64 12.74
C THR A 41 2.53 -21.28 13.07
N LYS A 42 2.32 -20.13 13.71
CA LYS A 42 0.99 -19.57 13.89
C LYS A 42 0.58 -18.87 12.61
N PHE A 43 -0.32 -19.49 11.84
CA PHE A 43 -0.94 -18.85 10.69
C PHE A 43 -2.00 -17.85 11.16
N LEU A 44 -1.72 -16.55 11.02
CA LEU A 44 -2.67 -15.48 11.31
C LEU A 44 -3.42 -15.14 10.01
N PHE A 45 -4.68 -15.56 9.90
CA PHE A 45 -5.53 -15.27 8.75
C PHE A 45 -6.43 -14.06 9.04
N GLY A 46 -6.31 -13.00 8.22
CA GLY A 46 -7.25 -11.88 8.17
C GLY A 46 -7.44 -11.13 9.50
N SER A 47 -8.67 -11.06 9.97
CA SER A 47 -9.06 -10.25 11.14
C SER A 47 -8.45 -10.65 12.48
N GLN A 48 -7.89 -11.84 12.60
CA GLN A 48 -7.22 -12.26 13.86
C GLN A 48 -5.83 -11.65 14.04
N ALA A 49 -5.24 -11.08 12.98
CA ALA A 49 -3.96 -10.37 13.09
C ALA A 49 -4.08 -9.02 13.83
N THR A 50 -5.29 -8.57 14.12
CA THR A 50 -5.57 -7.24 14.69
C THR A 50 -5.98 -7.24 16.16
N GLU A 51 -6.22 -8.39 16.79
CA GLU A 51 -6.44 -8.42 18.25
C GLU A 51 -5.10 -8.35 19.00
N ALA A 52 -4.66 -7.12 19.25
CA ALA A 52 -3.57 -6.88 20.18
C ALA A 52 -3.99 -7.33 21.59
N ALA A 53 -3.10 -8.02 22.28
CA ALA A 53 -3.32 -8.37 23.70
C ALA A 53 -3.69 -7.11 24.52
N PRO A 54 -4.54 -7.21 25.55
CA PRO A 54 -4.92 -6.07 26.38
C PRO A 54 -3.69 -5.29 26.86
N GLY A 55 -3.64 -3.98 26.56
CA GLY A 55 -2.50 -3.11 26.90
C GLY A 55 -1.41 -3.02 25.82
N THR A 56 -1.55 -3.69 24.67
CA THR A 56 -0.64 -3.54 23.52
C THR A 56 -1.11 -2.38 22.63
N PHE A 57 -0.16 -1.61 22.09
CA PHE A 57 -0.46 -0.55 21.12
C PHE A 57 -1.18 -1.14 19.89
N SER A 58 -2.28 -0.51 19.48
CA SER A 58 -3.06 -0.89 18.30
C SER A 58 -3.00 0.22 17.24
N PRO A 59 -2.32 0.01 16.11
CA PRO A 59 -2.30 0.95 15.00
C PRO A 59 -3.71 1.30 14.47
N ALA A 60 -4.61 0.33 14.44
CA ALA A 60 -5.99 0.53 13.98
C ALA A 60 -6.77 1.45 14.92
N SER A 61 -6.68 1.21 16.24
CA SER A 61 -7.33 2.08 17.24
C SER A 61 -6.77 3.49 17.20
N TYR A 62 -5.45 3.64 17.06
CA TYR A 62 -4.80 4.93 16.91
C TYR A 62 -5.32 5.68 15.69
N ALA A 63 -5.35 5.01 14.52
CA ALA A 63 -5.84 5.63 13.29
C ALA A 63 -7.32 6.01 13.38
N GLN A 64 -8.16 5.16 13.95
CA GLN A 64 -9.58 5.44 14.14
C GLN A 64 -9.82 6.65 15.05
N GLU A 65 -9.09 6.77 16.13
CA GLU A 65 -9.19 7.89 17.08
C GLU A 65 -8.68 9.19 16.45
N LYS A 66 -7.50 9.16 15.81
CA LYS A 66 -6.79 10.35 15.36
C LYS A 66 -7.20 10.87 13.99
N TYR A 67 -7.71 10.02 13.10
CA TYR A 67 -7.97 10.43 11.73
C TYR A 67 -8.98 11.57 11.63
N GLN A 68 -10.19 11.41 12.18
CA GLN A 68 -11.24 12.41 12.10
C GLN A 68 -11.07 13.56 13.11
N SER A 69 -10.50 13.26 14.28
CA SER A 69 -10.35 14.25 15.35
C SER A 69 -9.20 15.23 15.12
N GLU A 70 -8.14 14.78 14.42
CA GLU A 70 -6.90 15.56 14.34
C GLU A 70 -6.32 15.62 12.93
N ILE A 71 -6.10 14.45 12.26
CA ILE A 71 -5.28 14.38 11.05
C ILE A 71 -6.00 15.00 9.85
N SER A 72 -7.22 14.55 9.55
CA SER A 72 -8.00 15.09 8.43
C SER A 72 -8.29 16.60 8.59
N PRO A 73 -8.74 17.11 9.76
CA PRO A 73 -8.95 18.55 9.95
C PRO A 73 -7.66 19.37 9.81
N ASP A 74 -6.51 18.85 10.27
CA ASP A 74 -5.25 19.58 10.14
C ASP A 74 -4.78 19.65 8.68
N ILE A 75 -4.95 18.57 7.91
CA ILE A 75 -4.67 18.55 6.46
C ILE A 75 -5.58 19.56 5.74
N GLU A 76 -6.87 19.58 6.06
CA GLU A 76 -7.83 20.54 5.47
C GLU A 76 -7.45 21.98 5.78
N LYS A 77 -7.09 22.28 7.03
CA LYS A 77 -6.65 23.61 7.47
C LYS A 77 -5.39 24.09 6.78
N ARG A 78 -4.42 23.19 6.54
CA ARG A 78 -3.13 23.48 5.88
C ARG A 78 -3.24 23.53 4.37
N ALA A 79 -4.33 23.01 3.78
CA ALA A 79 -4.46 22.83 2.35
C ALA A 79 -4.35 24.16 1.59
N THR A 80 -3.27 24.27 0.82
CA THR A 80 -3.00 25.37 -0.10
C THR A 80 -3.49 24.99 -1.50
N ASP A 81 -3.82 25.98 -2.32
CA ASP A 81 -4.18 25.72 -3.71
C ASP A 81 -3.04 24.98 -4.46
N LEU A 82 -3.42 23.93 -5.18
CA LEU A 82 -2.45 23.05 -5.85
C LEU A 82 -1.65 23.78 -6.93
N THR A 83 -2.25 24.75 -7.64
CA THR A 83 -1.54 25.51 -8.69
C THR A 83 -0.47 26.38 -8.08
N THR A 84 -0.74 26.97 -6.92
CA THR A 84 0.23 27.75 -6.14
C THR A 84 1.41 26.86 -5.71
N VAL A 85 1.12 25.68 -5.13
CA VAL A 85 2.16 24.73 -4.68
C VAL A 85 2.97 24.21 -5.87
N ALA A 86 2.31 23.83 -6.97
CA ALA A 86 2.97 23.31 -8.16
C ALA A 86 3.92 24.36 -8.78
N THR A 87 3.49 25.61 -8.87
CA THR A 87 4.31 26.72 -9.37
C THR A 87 5.52 26.97 -8.46
N ALA A 88 5.32 26.95 -7.13
CA ALA A 88 6.41 27.10 -6.17
C ALA A 88 7.42 25.95 -6.28
N ILE A 89 6.96 24.69 -6.39
CA ILE A 89 7.84 23.52 -6.57
C ILE A 89 8.66 23.63 -7.86
N LYS A 90 8.07 24.13 -8.94
CA LYS A 90 8.76 24.32 -10.21
C LYS A 90 9.82 25.42 -10.12
N ALA A 91 9.57 26.46 -9.35
CA ALA A 91 10.51 27.55 -9.16
C ALA A 91 11.70 27.14 -8.25
N ASP A 92 11.40 26.60 -7.06
CA ASP A 92 12.39 26.11 -6.10
C ASP A 92 11.73 25.12 -5.13
N GLN A 93 12.10 23.84 -5.25
CA GLN A 93 11.54 22.76 -4.41
C GLN A 93 11.86 22.96 -2.92
N ALA A 94 13.05 23.44 -2.58
CA ALA A 94 13.47 23.63 -1.20
C ALA A 94 12.72 24.79 -0.54
N ALA A 95 12.54 25.89 -1.26
CA ALA A 95 11.74 27.03 -0.81
C ALA A 95 10.25 26.64 -0.66
N ALA A 96 9.71 25.93 -1.64
CA ALA A 96 8.33 25.43 -1.59
C ALA A 96 8.11 24.49 -0.40
N ALA A 97 9.05 23.58 -0.13
CA ALA A 97 8.99 22.66 1.01
C ALA A 97 8.97 23.41 2.35
N LYS A 98 9.77 24.46 2.49
CA LYS A 98 9.81 25.31 3.71
C LYS A 98 8.51 26.10 3.89
N GLN A 99 7.90 26.57 2.81
CA GLN A 99 6.75 27.48 2.87
C GLN A 99 5.44 26.71 2.99
N TYR A 100 5.26 25.60 2.27
CA TYR A 100 3.99 24.90 2.11
C TYR A 100 4.05 23.44 2.56
N GLY A 101 5.23 22.88 2.74
CA GLY A 101 5.42 21.46 3.04
C GLY A 101 5.62 21.16 4.52
N VAL A 102 5.47 19.91 4.86
CA VAL A 102 5.92 19.32 6.11
C VAL A 102 7.06 18.38 5.80
N VAL A 103 8.20 18.58 6.46
CA VAL A 103 9.39 17.72 6.33
C VAL A 103 9.59 17.01 7.66
N SER A 104 9.52 15.68 7.66
CA SER A 104 9.78 14.84 8.82
C SER A 104 11.09 14.07 8.63
N GLY A 105 12.10 14.42 9.40
CA GLY A 105 13.44 13.81 9.33
C GLY A 105 14.06 13.97 7.93
N SER A 106 14.50 12.84 7.35
CA SER A 106 15.10 12.76 6.01
C SER A 106 14.09 12.43 4.91
N SER A 107 12.79 12.41 5.22
CA SER A 107 11.75 12.08 4.26
C SER A 107 11.52 13.19 3.25
N ALA A 108 11.06 12.84 2.05
CA ALA A 108 10.61 13.83 1.09
C ALA A 108 9.44 14.65 1.65
N PRO A 109 9.38 15.97 1.36
CA PRO A 109 8.33 16.84 1.90
C PRO A 109 6.94 16.41 1.49
N VAL A 110 5.98 16.59 2.39
CA VAL A 110 4.56 16.32 2.16
C VAL A 110 3.80 17.63 2.12
N PHE A 111 2.96 17.79 1.12
CA PHE A 111 2.15 18.98 0.89
C PHE A 111 0.67 18.67 1.08
N SER A 112 -0.01 19.51 1.86
CA SER A 112 -1.47 19.51 1.96
C SER A 112 -2.04 20.46 0.92
N VAL A 113 -2.92 19.96 0.04
CA VAL A 113 -3.41 20.70 -1.12
C VAL A 113 -4.92 20.59 -1.29
N LYS A 114 -5.48 21.60 -1.96
CA LYS A 114 -6.87 21.61 -2.43
C LYS A 114 -6.92 22.04 -3.89
N PHE A 115 -7.84 21.46 -4.64
CA PHE A 115 -8.03 21.77 -6.07
C PHE A 115 -9.38 21.29 -6.56
N THR A 116 -9.77 21.81 -7.72
CA THR A 116 -10.90 21.31 -8.50
C THR A 116 -10.42 21.01 -9.91
N GLY A 117 -10.90 19.92 -10.51
CA GLY A 117 -10.52 19.56 -11.87
C GLY A 117 -11.39 18.45 -12.43
N THR A 118 -11.21 18.14 -13.72
CA THR A 118 -11.98 17.12 -14.41
C THR A 118 -11.25 15.78 -14.34
N ALA A 119 -11.95 14.74 -13.92
CA ALA A 119 -11.43 13.38 -13.82
C ALA A 119 -11.29 12.74 -15.21
N ALA A 120 -10.16 12.14 -15.49
CA ALA A 120 -9.99 11.23 -16.60
C ALA A 120 -10.46 9.82 -16.22
N LYS A 121 -10.41 8.89 -17.19
CA LYS A 121 -10.71 7.48 -16.95
C LYS A 121 -9.80 6.91 -15.85
N PRO A 122 -10.36 6.21 -14.88
CA PRO A 122 -9.58 5.53 -13.85
C PRO A 122 -8.60 4.51 -14.44
N LEU A 123 -7.39 4.47 -13.90
CA LEU A 123 -6.40 3.45 -14.20
C LEU A 123 -6.68 2.18 -13.38
N ASP A 124 -6.21 1.03 -13.85
CA ASP A 124 -6.32 -0.26 -13.14
C ASP A 124 -5.66 -0.23 -11.77
N SER A 125 -4.65 0.63 -11.59
CA SER A 125 -3.98 0.88 -10.31
C SER A 125 -4.86 1.56 -9.25
N GLY A 126 -6.05 2.06 -9.62
CA GLY A 126 -6.92 2.84 -8.75
C GLY A 126 -6.54 4.32 -8.65
N LEU A 127 -5.74 4.81 -9.58
CA LEU A 127 -5.43 6.24 -9.74
C LEU A 127 -6.37 6.86 -10.79
N VAL A 128 -6.80 8.09 -10.53
CA VAL A 128 -7.51 8.92 -11.51
C VAL A 128 -6.66 10.14 -11.80
N GLN A 129 -6.29 10.32 -13.07
CA GLN A 129 -5.67 11.58 -13.48
C GLN A 129 -6.73 12.69 -13.48
N VAL A 130 -6.38 13.84 -12.91
CA VAL A 130 -7.29 15.00 -12.83
C VAL A 130 -6.68 16.17 -13.59
N ALA A 131 -7.42 16.67 -14.57
CA ALA A 131 -7.06 17.89 -15.30
C ALA A 131 -7.43 19.10 -14.44
N VAL A 132 -6.44 19.72 -13.83
CA VAL A 132 -6.62 20.90 -12.96
C VAL A 132 -6.25 22.14 -13.75
N PRO A 133 -7.17 23.12 -13.93
CA PRO A 133 -6.89 24.36 -14.63
C PRO A 133 -5.75 25.17 -13.97
N GLY A 134 -4.89 25.77 -14.77
CA GLY A 134 -3.81 26.64 -14.28
C GLY A 134 -2.55 25.91 -13.79
N LEU A 135 -2.49 24.58 -13.86
CA LEU A 135 -1.25 23.86 -13.58
C LEU A 135 -0.21 24.08 -14.69
N PRO A 136 1.10 24.05 -14.35
CA PRO A 136 2.16 23.97 -15.34
C PRO A 136 1.94 22.79 -16.29
N ALA A 137 2.15 22.98 -17.59
CA ALA A 137 1.77 22.04 -18.65
C ALA A 137 2.42 20.64 -18.51
N ASP A 138 3.58 20.56 -17.88
CA ASP A 138 4.31 19.31 -17.63
C ASP A 138 3.93 18.62 -16.32
N VAL A 139 3.07 19.23 -15.49
CA VAL A 139 2.65 18.66 -14.20
C VAL A 139 1.39 17.82 -14.37
N LYS A 140 1.43 16.58 -13.93
CA LYS A 140 0.29 15.65 -13.87
C LYS A 140 -0.14 15.42 -12.44
N VAL A 141 -1.45 15.40 -12.22
CA VAL A 141 -2.05 15.15 -10.90
C VAL A 141 -2.87 13.87 -10.96
N PHE A 142 -2.62 13.00 -10.01
CA PHE A 142 -3.37 11.77 -9.83
C PHE A 142 -4.01 11.77 -8.44
N VAL A 143 -5.24 11.31 -8.33
CA VAL A 143 -5.95 11.10 -7.07
C VAL A 143 -6.08 9.60 -6.83
N GLN A 144 -5.75 9.14 -5.64
CA GLN A 144 -5.98 7.76 -5.23
C GLN A 144 -7.46 7.58 -4.90
N VAL A 145 -8.15 6.75 -5.69
CA VAL A 145 -9.58 6.42 -5.47
C VAL A 145 -9.80 4.94 -5.10
N GLY A 146 -8.70 4.24 -4.84
CA GLY A 146 -8.71 2.83 -4.42
C GLY A 146 -8.87 1.83 -5.59
N PRO A 147 -8.89 0.53 -5.31
CA PRO A 147 -9.05 -0.14 -4.01
C PRO A 147 -7.84 -0.04 -3.08
N ALA A 148 -6.63 0.13 -3.62
CA ALA A 148 -5.44 0.35 -2.82
C ALA A 148 -5.19 1.86 -2.64
N VAL A 149 -4.95 2.28 -1.39
CA VAL A 149 -4.44 3.60 -1.04
C VAL A 149 -3.07 3.38 -0.43
N ASN A 150 -2.03 3.92 -1.07
CA ASN A 150 -0.65 3.64 -0.75
C ASN A 150 0.11 4.90 -0.34
N GLY A 151 1.27 4.69 0.30
CA GLY A 151 2.17 5.75 0.72
C GLY A 151 1.89 6.23 2.15
N THR A 152 2.66 7.22 2.58
CA THR A 152 2.65 7.74 3.95
C THR A 152 2.18 9.20 4.04
N ALA A 153 1.68 9.76 2.93
CA ALA A 153 1.33 11.17 2.86
C ALA A 153 0.35 11.60 3.96
N ILE A 154 -0.68 10.80 4.26
CA ILE A 154 -1.65 11.12 5.32
C ILE A 154 -1.02 11.11 6.71
N ARG A 155 -0.13 10.15 6.99
CA ARG A 155 0.59 10.08 8.26
C ARG A 155 1.50 11.29 8.46
N ASP A 156 2.22 11.66 7.40
CA ASP A 156 3.32 12.61 7.48
C ASP A 156 2.88 14.08 7.24
N ALA A 157 1.69 14.30 6.67
CA ALA A 157 1.20 15.62 6.26
C ALA A 157 1.06 16.63 7.39
N THR A 158 0.83 16.18 8.61
CA THR A 158 0.65 17.06 9.76
C THR A 158 1.94 17.33 10.53
N GLY A 159 2.94 16.45 10.40
CA GLY A 159 4.14 16.45 11.22
C GLY A 159 3.91 16.04 12.68
N LYS A 160 2.69 15.59 13.02
CA LYS A 160 2.31 15.23 14.40
C LYS A 160 2.48 13.75 14.70
N VAL A 161 2.54 12.90 13.67
CA VAL A 161 2.77 11.47 13.83
C VAL A 161 4.27 11.21 13.66
N GLU A 162 4.98 11.17 14.78
CA GLU A 162 6.43 11.02 14.80
C GLU A 162 6.82 9.60 15.22
N PHE A 163 7.93 9.09 14.66
CA PHE A 163 8.45 7.77 14.99
C PHE A 163 8.71 7.57 16.50
N SER A 164 9.14 8.64 17.18
CA SER A 164 9.39 8.64 18.63
C SER A 164 8.19 8.26 19.51
N GLN A 165 6.97 8.38 18.97
CA GLN A 165 5.72 8.01 19.68
C GLN A 165 5.46 6.50 19.66
N PHE A 166 6.23 5.71 18.92
CA PHE A 166 6.01 4.29 18.71
C PHE A 166 7.18 3.45 19.23
N LYS A 167 6.89 2.22 19.68
CA LYS A 167 7.91 1.32 20.23
C LYS A 167 8.88 0.78 19.17
N ASN A 168 8.43 0.70 17.92
CA ASN A 168 9.21 0.10 16.84
C ASN A 168 8.74 0.61 15.46
N GLN A 169 9.55 0.32 14.44
CA GLN A 169 9.30 0.70 13.05
C GLN A 169 8.02 0.07 12.48
N ILE A 170 7.65 -1.13 12.93
CA ILE A 170 6.48 -1.84 12.41
C ILE A 170 5.20 -1.13 12.85
N ASP A 171 5.10 -0.74 14.13
CA ASP A 171 3.95 0.02 14.64
C ASP A 171 3.79 1.34 13.87
N TYR A 172 4.89 2.06 13.66
CA TYR A 172 4.88 3.32 12.90
C TYR A 172 4.42 3.13 11.45
N GLN A 173 4.88 2.07 10.77
CA GLN A 173 4.44 1.75 9.40
C GLN A 173 2.97 1.34 9.36
N ASN A 174 2.54 0.51 10.31
CA ASN A 174 1.16 0.05 10.39
C ASN A 174 0.19 1.20 10.64
N VAL A 175 0.56 2.21 11.43
CA VAL A 175 -0.26 3.42 11.60
C VAL A 175 -0.48 4.12 10.25
N GLY A 176 0.55 4.22 9.40
CA GLY A 176 0.37 4.78 8.04
C GLY A 176 -0.62 3.97 7.19
N ALA A 177 -0.53 2.63 7.24
CA ALA A 177 -1.46 1.76 6.54
C ALA A 177 -2.89 1.90 7.07
N GLU A 178 -3.07 1.98 8.40
CA GLU A 178 -4.38 2.12 9.02
C GLU A 178 -5.00 3.51 8.79
N LEU A 179 -4.22 4.58 8.72
CA LEU A 179 -4.71 5.90 8.29
C LEU A 179 -5.20 5.86 6.83
N ASN A 180 -4.50 5.16 5.94
CA ASN A 180 -4.98 4.94 4.57
C ASN A 180 -6.26 4.06 4.54
N ASN A 181 -6.44 3.14 5.49
CA ASN A 181 -7.68 2.40 5.66
C ASN A 181 -8.84 3.31 6.09
N GLN A 182 -8.59 4.30 6.98
CA GLN A 182 -9.59 5.31 7.31
C GLN A 182 -10.01 6.13 6.07
N VAL A 183 -9.06 6.55 5.21
CA VAL A 183 -9.39 7.22 3.93
C VAL A 183 -10.31 6.35 3.08
N LYS A 184 -10.02 5.05 2.93
CA LYS A 184 -10.88 4.13 2.16
C LYS A 184 -12.29 4.05 2.72
N GLN A 185 -12.42 3.92 4.03
CA GLN A 185 -13.71 3.70 4.70
C GLN A 185 -14.57 4.96 4.77
N LEU A 186 -13.96 6.12 4.98
CA LEU A 186 -14.68 7.36 5.28
C LEU A 186 -14.76 8.30 4.08
N VAL A 187 -13.75 8.34 3.22
CA VAL A 187 -13.66 9.29 2.11
C VAL A 187 -14.04 8.62 0.78
N LEU A 188 -13.50 7.43 0.51
CA LEU A 188 -13.64 6.78 -0.79
C LEU A 188 -14.85 5.84 -0.89
N LYS A 189 -15.52 5.54 0.23
CA LYS A 189 -16.67 4.62 0.29
C LYS A 189 -17.76 4.97 -0.72
N ASN A 190 -18.01 6.26 -0.93
CA ASN A 190 -19.08 6.76 -1.79
C ASN A 190 -18.57 7.22 -3.18
N VAL A 191 -17.30 6.98 -3.50
CA VAL A 191 -16.73 7.32 -4.80
C VAL A 191 -16.94 6.15 -5.76
N ASP A 192 -17.85 6.33 -6.71
CA ASP A 192 -18.10 5.35 -7.76
C ASP A 192 -17.10 5.55 -8.92
N LYS A 193 -16.12 4.66 -9.00
CA LYS A 193 -15.08 4.68 -10.04
C LYS A 193 -15.63 4.44 -11.46
N ALA A 194 -16.75 3.74 -11.59
CA ALA A 194 -17.33 3.45 -12.89
C ALA A 194 -17.94 4.70 -13.56
N THR A 195 -18.33 5.69 -12.75
CA THR A 195 -19.02 6.90 -13.21
C THR A 195 -18.22 8.18 -13.02
N ILE A 196 -16.97 8.10 -12.56
CA ILE A 196 -16.15 9.28 -12.22
C ILE A 196 -15.56 9.98 -13.45
N GLU A 197 -15.39 9.26 -14.57
CA GLU A 197 -14.82 9.80 -15.82
C GLU A 197 -15.63 11.01 -16.33
N GLY A 198 -14.94 12.09 -16.66
CA GLY A 198 -15.53 13.33 -17.16
C GLY A 198 -16.17 14.20 -16.07
N LYS A 199 -16.32 13.72 -14.84
CA LYS A 199 -16.90 14.50 -13.73
C LYS A 199 -15.92 15.50 -13.14
N GLN A 200 -16.46 16.56 -12.56
CA GLN A 200 -15.69 17.53 -11.82
C GLN A 200 -15.46 17.01 -10.39
N LEU A 201 -14.19 16.96 -9.99
CA LEU A 201 -13.78 16.59 -8.64
C LEU A 201 -13.34 17.83 -7.88
N SER A 202 -13.83 17.99 -6.64
CA SER A 202 -13.27 18.90 -5.66
C SER A 202 -12.54 18.08 -4.61
N VAL A 203 -11.22 18.25 -4.47
CA VAL A 203 -10.35 17.41 -3.67
C VAL A 203 -9.59 18.24 -2.66
N VAL A 204 -9.56 17.76 -1.41
CA VAL A 204 -8.59 18.16 -0.39
C VAL A 204 -7.82 16.92 0.00
N GLY A 205 -6.49 17.00 0.05
CA GLY A 205 -5.66 15.83 0.36
C GLY A 205 -4.19 16.17 0.55
N ALA A 206 -3.37 15.15 0.61
CA ALA A 206 -1.93 15.31 0.76
C ALA A 206 -1.17 14.46 -0.26
N PHE A 207 0.01 14.94 -0.67
CA PHE A 207 0.94 14.17 -1.48
C PHE A 207 2.37 14.35 -0.98
N GLN A 208 3.18 13.30 -1.12
CA GLN A 208 4.62 13.36 -0.89
C GLN A 208 5.32 13.72 -2.20
N LEU A 209 6.26 14.67 -2.17
CA LEU A 209 7.00 15.11 -3.35
C LEU A 209 8.08 14.09 -3.72
N VAL A 210 7.70 13.10 -4.53
CA VAL A 210 8.63 12.12 -5.11
C VAL A 210 9.12 12.56 -6.49
N SER A 211 8.25 13.26 -7.24
CA SER A 211 8.54 13.78 -8.57
C SER A 211 8.03 15.22 -8.68
N PRO A 212 8.81 16.14 -9.28
CA PRO A 212 8.36 17.53 -9.46
C PRO A 212 7.30 17.72 -10.54
N THR A 213 7.00 16.68 -11.32
CA THR A 213 6.06 16.73 -12.44
C THR A 213 4.91 15.73 -12.32
N SER A 214 4.86 14.95 -11.22
CA SER A 214 3.81 13.95 -11.02
C SER A 214 3.42 13.88 -9.54
N PHE A 215 2.22 14.35 -9.22
CA PHE A 215 1.71 14.40 -7.85
C PHE A 215 0.63 13.33 -7.67
N VAL A 216 0.84 12.43 -6.70
CA VAL A 216 -0.14 11.40 -6.33
C VAL A 216 -0.78 11.82 -5.01
N VAL A 217 -1.99 12.35 -5.09
CA VAL A 217 -2.73 12.90 -3.95
C VAL A 217 -3.59 11.83 -3.32
N THR A 218 -3.41 11.64 -2.00
CA THR A 218 -4.33 10.85 -1.17
C THR A 218 -5.38 11.82 -0.60
N PRO A 219 -6.67 11.65 -0.95
CA PRO A 219 -7.70 12.59 -0.52
C PRO A 219 -8.10 12.36 0.94
N VAL A 220 -8.33 13.43 1.70
CA VAL A 220 -9.05 13.42 2.97
C VAL A 220 -10.48 13.91 2.80
N LYS A 221 -10.76 14.59 1.67
CA LYS A 221 -12.09 14.98 1.24
C LYS A 221 -12.16 14.94 -0.30
N ILE A 222 -13.25 14.41 -0.84
CA ILE A 222 -13.52 14.36 -2.27
C ILE A 222 -15.01 14.51 -2.51
N ASP A 223 -15.38 15.48 -3.35
CA ASP A 223 -16.73 15.69 -3.83
C ASP A 223 -16.74 15.46 -5.35
N VAL A 224 -17.70 14.67 -5.83
CA VAL A 224 -17.87 14.31 -7.27
C VAL A 224 -19.16 14.98 -7.74
N LYS A 225 -19.07 15.83 -8.77
CA LYS A 225 -20.19 16.60 -9.34
C LYS A 225 -20.45 16.22 -10.79
#